data_b8f8f7ed3c5daafc71e8be2dc3dc81f4
#
_entry.id   b8f8f7ed3c5daafc71e8be2dc3dc81f4
#
_cell.length_a   1.000
_cell.length_b   1.000
_cell.length_c   1.000
_cell.angle_alpha   90.00
_cell.angle_beta   90.00
_cell.angle_gamma   90.00
#
_symmetry.space_group_name_H-M   'P 1'
#
loop_
_entity.id
_entity.type
_entity.pdbx_description
1 polymer ?
#
loop_
_entity_poly.entity_id
_entity_poly.type
_entity_poly.pdbx_seq_one_letter_code
_entity_poly.pdbx_strand_id
1 'polypeptide(L)'
;MIYSFLIQKRNLFLFNLIYYMINLIYDKSPNVQEMRPKDFKVVNLRKNIEPKYNQPIIIVFYAHWCPHCSNPTMVEFVESLAEVLPKKSNVKVSAFNCDYNEKHRDIANSIGVTGFPTIRYYKNKKSADYRGATNIKDILNFLIKSS
;
A
#
# COMPACT_ATOMS: atom_id res chain seq x y z
N MET A 1 -1.93 -19.76 -38.94
CA MET A 1 -2.23 -18.34 -38.60
C MET A 1 -3.06 -18.19 -37.33
N ILE A 2 -4.23 -18.86 -37.23
CA ILE A 2 -5.09 -18.78 -36.02
C ILE A 2 -4.39 -19.35 -34.77
N TYR A 3 -3.65 -20.43 -34.88
CA TYR A 3 -2.90 -21.03 -33.78
C TYR A 3 -1.78 -20.13 -33.24
N SER A 4 -1.04 -19.42 -34.09
CA SER A 4 0.00 -18.50 -33.65
C SER A 4 -0.57 -17.30 -32.91
N PHE A 5 -1.74 -16.79 -33.35
CA PHE A 5 -2.43 -15.68 -32.73
C PHE A 5 -3.00 -16.06 -31.34
N LEU A 6 -3.53 -17.27 -31.19
CA LEU A 6 -4.05 -17.79 -29.91
C LEU A 6 -2.91 -18.06 -28.92
N ILE A 7 -1.76 -18.58 -29.38
CA ILE A 7 -0.58 -18.78 -28.56
C ILE A 7 -0.01 -17.44 -28.09
N GLN A 8 0.03 -16.44 -28.96
CA GLN A 8 0.52 -15.11 -28.62
C GLN A 8 -0.40 -14.41 -27.60
N LYS A 9 -1.72 -14.51 -27.71
CA LYS A 9 -2.67 -13.99 -26.71
C LYS A 9 -2.56 -14.73 -25.36
N ARG A 10 -2.39 -16.05 -25.37
CA ARG A 10 -2.19 -16.84 -24.14
C ARG A 10 -0.89 -16.44 -23.44
N ASN A 11 0.20 -16.27 -24.20
CA ASN A 11 1.47 -15.87 -23.65
C ASN A 11 1.42 -14.44 -23.07
N LEU A 12 0.75 -13.52 -23.75
CA LEU A 12 0.54 -12.16 -23.26
C LEU A 12 -0.33 -12.14 -21.99
N PHE A 13 -1.38 -12.97 -21.95
CA PHE A 13 -2.23 -13.09 -20.75
C PHE A 13 -1.45 -13.68 -19.56
N LEU A 14 -0.68 -14.74 -19.78
CA LEU A 14 0.19 -15.34 -18.76
C LEU A 14 1.29 -14.37 -18.31
N PHE A 15 1.91 -13.65 -19.24
CA PHE A 15 2.91 -12.63 -18.94
C PHE A 15 2.32 -11.50 -18.09
N ASN A 16 1.14 -11.00 -18.46
CA ASN A 16 0.44 -9.98 -17.69
C ASN A 16 0.00 -10.49 -16.31
N LEU A 17 -0.40 -11.76 -16.20
CA LEU A 17 -0.75 -12.37 -14.92
C LEU A 17 0.48 -12.53 -14.01
N ILE A 18 1.60 -12.99 -14.56
CA ILE A 18 2.87 -13.12 -13.84
C ILE A 18 3.38 -11.73 -13.43
N TYR A 19 3.35 -10.76 -14.33
CA TYR A 19 3.72 -9.38 -14.05
C TYR A 19 2.85 -8.78 -12.94
N TYR A 20 1.54 -9.03 -12.96
CA TYR A 20 0.61 -8.61 -11.91
C TYR A 20 0.96 -9.25 -10.57
N MET A 21 1.26 -10.56 -10.56
CA MET A 21 1.60 -11.28 -9.32
C MET A 21 2.96 -10.87 -8.72
N ILE A 22 3.91 -10.47 -9.56
CA ILE A 22 5.25 -10.03 -9.09
C ILE A 22 5.22 -8.61 -8.52
N ASN A 23 4.27 -7.78 -8.97
CA ASN A 23 4.24 -6.35 -8.64
C ASN A 23 3.48 -6.01 -7.36
N LEU A 24 2.91 -6.98 -6.67
CA LEU A 24 2.19 -6.77 -5.42
C LEU A 24 2.88 -7.55 -4.29
N ILE A 25 3.55 -6.84 -3.40
CA ILE A 25 4.29 -7.45 -2.28
C ILE A 25 3.32 -8.14 -1.29
N TYR A 26 2.16 -7.54 -1.07
CA TYR A 26 1.21 -7.98 -0.03
C TYR A 26 -0.04 -8.69 -0.59
N ASP A 27 -0.08 -9.05 -1.87
CA ASP A 27 -1.26 -9.66 -2.52
C ASP A 27 -1.69 -10.99 -1.86
N LYS A 28 -0.75 -11.72 -1.29
CA LYS A 28 -1.00 -12.99 -0.58
C LYS A 28 -1.08 -12.84 0.94
N SER A 29 -0.96 -11.63 1.46
CA SER A 29 -1.07 -11.40 2.89
C SER A 29 -2.50 -11.67 3.38
N PRO A 30 -2.69 -12.46 4.44
CA PRO A 30 -4.02 -12.65 5.02
C PRO A 30 -4.52 -11.41 5.78
N ASN A 31 -3.63 -10.52 6.19
CA ASN A 31 -3.91 -9.42 7.10
C ASN A 31 -3.72 -8.02 6.49
N VAL A 32 -2.86 -7.89 5.48
CA VAL A 32 -2.60 -6.62 4.78
C VAL A 32 -3.46 -6.55 3.53
N GLN A 33 -4.35 -5.57 3.47
CA GLN A 33 -5.15 -5.33 2.26
C GLN A 33 -4.32 -4.54 1.25
N GLU A 34 -4.08 -5.11 0.08
CA GLU A 34 -3.54 -4.37 -1.05
C GLU A 34 -4.60 -3.42 -1.62
N MET A 35 -4.38 -2.11 -1.50
CA MET A 35 -5.29 -1.07 -1.98
C MET A 35 -5.15 -0.85 -3.48
N ARG A 36 -6.22 -0.37 -4.10
CA ARG A 36 -6.31 -0.04 -5.52
C ARG A 36 -6.81 1.39 -5.71
N PRO A 37 -6.72 1.99 -6.90
CA PRO A 37 -7.19 3.35 -7.15
C PRO A 37 -8.64 3.62 -6.71
N LYS A 38 -9.53 2.62 -6.78
CA LYS A 38 -10.92 2.73 -6.32
C LYS A 38 -11.07 2.98 -4.81
N ASP A 39 -10.02 2.69 -4.04
CA ASP A 39 -10.00 2.87 -2.59
C ASP A 39 -9.59 4.31 -2.19
N PHE A 40 -9.43 5.17 -3.17
CA PHE A 40 -9.17 6.62 -3.01
C PHE A 40 -10.33 7.44 -3.55
N LYS A 41 -10.50 8.65 -3.04
CA LYS A 41 -11.54 9.59 -3.48
C LYS A 41 -10.98 11.00 -3.64
N VAL A 42 -11.60 11.78 -4.53
CA VAL A 42 -11.35 13.21 -4.67
C VAL A 42 -12.21 13.96 -3.64
N VAL A 43 -11.60 14.84 -2.86
CA VAL A 43 -12.25 15.46 -1.69
C VAL A 43 -12.73 16.89 -1.95
N ASN A 44 -12.16 17.59 -2.93
CA ASN A 44 -12.51 18.97 -3.20
C ASN A 44 -12.28 19.39 -4.66
N LEU A 45 -12.67 20.64 -4.97
CA LEU A 45 -12.49 21.24 -6.31
C LEU A 45 -11.02 21.31 -6.76
N ARG A 46 -10.06 21.29 -5.85
CA ARG A 46 -8.63 21.24 -6.15
C ARG A 46 -8.15 19.82 -6.46
N LYS A 47 -9.07 18.85 -6.55
CA LYS A 47 -8.79 17.44 -6.82
C LYS A 47 -7.81 16.80 -5.82
N ASN A 48 -7.84 17.24 -4.57
CA ASN A 48 -7.10 16.56 -3.51
C ASN A 48 -7.65 15.14 -3.36
N ILE A 49 -6.74 14.20 -3.25
CA ILE A 49 -7.05 12.76 -3.13
C ILE A 49 -6.76 12.34 -1.70
N GLU A 50 -7.66 11.52 -1.14
CA GLU A 50 -7.46 10.86 0.14
C GLU A 50 -7.92 9.39 0.07
N PRO A 51 -7.36 8.50 0.90
CA PRO A 51 -7.87 7.14 1.00
C PRO A 51 -9.29 7.14 1.59
N LYS A 52 -10.09 6.17 1.18
CA LYS A 52 -11.38 5.87 1.79
C LYS A 52 -11.13 5.00 3.03
N TYR A 53 -11.59 5.45 4.19
CA TYR A 53 -11.50 4.68 5.42
C TYR A 53 -12.65 5.02 6.36
N ASN A 54 -13.09 4.04 7.15
CA ASN A 54 -14.14 4.18 8.17
C ASN A 54 -13.59 3.98 9.60
N GLN A 55 -12.34 3.61 9.74
CA GLN A 55 -11.61 3.46 10.99
C GLN A 55 -10.17 3.93 10.77
N PRO A 56 -9.42 4.26 11.84
CA PRO A 56 -8.01 4.63 11.68
C PRO A 56 -7.22 3.57 10.89
N ILE A 57 -6.37 4.04 9.98
CA ILE A 57 -5.65 3.14 9.06
C ILE A 57 -4.20 3.58 8.90
N ILE A 58 -3.30 2.61 8.90
CA ILE A 58 -1.95 2.77 8.39
C ILE A 58 -1.92 2.29 6.94
N ILE A 59 -1.33 3.08 6.06
CA ILE A 59 -1.08 2.68 4.68
C ILE A 59 0.43 2.69 4.44
N VAL A 60 0.95 1.56 3.98
CA VAL A 60 2.33 1.41 3.53
C VAL A 60 2.37 1.68 2.03
N PHE A 61 2.90 2.83 1.67
CA PHE A 61 3.13 3.21 0.27
C PHE A 61 4.47 2.67 -0.17
N TYR A 62 4.48 1.82 -1.19
CA TYR A 62 5.67 1.14 -1.66
C TYR A 62 5.78 1.14 -3.18
N ALA A 63 6.94 0.80 -3.70
CA ALA A 63 7.14 0.43 -5.10
C ALA A 63 7.70 -1.00 -5.16
N HIS A 64 7.15 -1.82 -6.05
CA HIS A 64 7.52 -3.23 -6.16
C HIS A 64 9.01 -3.46 -6.49
N TRP A 65 9.64 -2.53 -7.17
CA TRP A 65 11.06 -2.56 -7.55
C TRP A 65 12.00 -2.03 -6.45
N CYS A 66 11.47 -1.44 -5.38
CA CYS A 66 12.27 -0.83 -4.32
C CYS A 66 12.83 -1.91 -3.37
N PRO A 67 14.17 -2.04 -3.23
CA PRO A 67 14.77 -3.05 -2.37
C PRO A 67 14.39 -2.92 -0.89
N HIS A 68 14.23 -1.68 -0.39
CA HIS A 68 13.82 -1.43 0.98
C HIS A 68 12.38 -1.86 1.26
N CYS A 69 11.51 -1.83 0.25
CA CYS A 69 10.11 -2.26 0.37
C CYS A 69 9.96 -3.78 0.40
N SER A 70 10.75 -4.48 -0.41
CA SER A 70 10.74 -5.95 -0.54
C SER A 70 11.69 -6.66 0.42
N ASN A 71 12.43 -5.92 1.24
CA ASN A 71 13.30 -6.50 2.26
C ASN A 71 12.45 -7.36 3.22
N PRO A 72 12.86 -8.61 3.53
CA PRO A 72 12.13 -9.49 4.44
C PRO A 72 11.80 -8.85 5.79
N THR A 73 12.72 -8.11 6.39
CA THR A 73 12.50 -7.40 7.66
C THR A 73 11.35 -6.39 7.57
N MET A 74 11.26 -5.64 6.46
CA MET A 74 10.17 -4.69 6.25
C MET A 74 8.84 -5.42 6.03
N VAL A 75 8.84 -6.46 5.22
CA VAL A 75 7.61 -7.26 4.96
C VAL A 75 7.10 -7.90 6.24
N GLU A 76 7.95 -8.54 7.02
CA GLU A 76 7.60 -9.14 8.31
C GLU A 76 7.09 -8.10 9.31
N PHE A 77 7.69 -6.91 9.34
CA PHE A 77 7.22 -5.81 10.17
C PHE A 77 5.80 -5.39 9.81
N VAL A 78 5.51 -5.18 8.53
CA VAL A 78 4.16 -4.79 8.06
C VAL A 78 3.14 -5.89 8.33
N GLU A 79 3.48 -7.16 8.11
CA GLU A 79 2.62 -8.30 8.44
C GLU A 79 2.31 -8.35 9.95
N SER A 80 3.33 -8.14 10.79
CA SER A 80 3.17 -8.10 12.25
C SER A 80 2.29 -6.94 12.69
N LEU A 81 2.42 -5.76 12.05
CA LEU A 81 1.53 -4.62 12.29
C LEU A 81 0.08 -4.97 11.98
N ALA A 82 -0.14 -5.61 10.82
CA ALA A 82 -1.48 -5.96 10.37
C ALA A 82 -2.15 -7.03 11.25
N GLU A 83 -1.37 -7.86 11.92
CA GLU A 83 -1.88 -8.82 12.89
C GLU A 83 -2.20 -8.16 14.24
N VAL A 84 -1.32 -7.27 14.73
CA VAL A 84 -1.36 -6.74 16.11
C VAL A 84 -2.27 -5.50 16.23
N LEU A 85 -2.19 -4.54 15.31
CA LEU A 85 -2.84 -3.23 15.45
C LEU A 85 -4.37 -3.28 15.44
N PRO A 86 -5.04 -4.10 14.62
CA PRO A 86 -6.49 -4.20 14.68
C PRO A 86 -7.01 -4.66 16.04
N LYS A 87 -6.27 -5.54 16.71
CA LYS A 87 -6.63 -6.10 18.02
C LYS A 87 -6.34 -5.13 19.17
N LYS A 88 -5.20 -4.42 19.11
CA LYS A 88 -4.72 -3.56 20.21
C LYS A 88 -5.22 -2.12 20.11
N SER A 89 -5.42 -1.58 18.91
CA SER A 89 -5.63 -0.15 18.69
C SER A 89 -6.79 0.16 17.75
N ASN A 90 -7.50 -0.86 17.23
CA ASN A 90 -8.50 -0.72 16.19
C ASN A 90 -7.98 0.01 14.92
N VAL A 91 -6.69 -0.14 14.62
CA VAL A 91 -6.04 0.46 13.46
C VAL A 91 -5.88 -0.61 12.38
N LYS A 92 -6.44 -0.36 11.21
CA LYS A 92 -6.26 -1.23 10.04
C LYS A 92 -4.91 -0.99 9.39
N VAL A 93 -4.32 -2.01 8.80
CA VAL A 93 -3.09 -1.92 8.01
C VAL A 93 -3.37 -2.31 6.58
N SER A 94 -2.95 -1.47 5.65
CA SER A 94 -3.09 -1.67 4.22
C SER A 94 -1.81 -1.27 3.50
N ALA A 95 -1.65 -1.68 2.26
CA ALA A 95 -0.52 -1.33 1.43
C ALA A 95 -1.01 -0.80 0.07
N PHE A 96 -0.22 0.05 -0.57
CA PHE A 96 -0.49 0.59 -1.89
C PHE A 96 0.78 0.64 -2.72
N ASN A 97 0.80 -0.10 -3.84
CA ASN A 97 1.90 -0.03 -4.80
C ASN A 97 1.80 1.26 -5.62
N CYS A 98 2.68 2.20 -5.34
CA CYS A 98 2.68 3.53 -5.98
C CYS A 98 3.13 3.52 -7.44
N ASP A 99 3.78 2.47 -7.90
CA ASP A 99 4.35 2.38 -9.25
C ASP A 99 3.84 1.18 -10.05
N TYR A 100 2.64 0.72 -9.74
CA TYR A 100 2.01 -0.36 -10.50
C TYR A 100 1.67 0.07 -11.94
N ASN A 101 1.09 1.28 -12.11
CA ASN A 101 0.77 1.91 -13.40
C ASN A 101 0.65 3.43 -13.23
N GLU A 102 0.34 4.14 -14.32
CA GLU A 102 0.20 5.60 -14.34
C GLU A 102 -0.81 6.11 -13.30
N LYS A 103 -1.99 5.47 -13.21
CA LYS A 103 -3.03 5.87 -12.25
C LYS A 103 -2.58 5.72 -10.80
N HIS A 104 -1.78 4.71 -10.47
CA HIS A 104 -1.18 4.55 -9.15
C HIS A 104 -0.15 5.65 -8.86
N ARG A 105 0.69 5.99 -9.84
CA ARG A 105 1.65 7.10 -9.72
C ARG A 105 0.96 8.44 -9.51
N ASP A 106 -0.11 8.71 -10.24
CA ASP A 106 -0.89 9.94 -10.09
C ASP A 106 -1.48 10.09 -8.69
N ILE A 107 -2.01 9.00 -8.13
CA ILE A 107 -2.51 8.99 -6.75
C ILE A 107 -1.37 9.26 -5.76
N ALA A 108 -0.27 8.54 -5.86
CA ALA A 108 0.89 8.71 -4.97
C ALA A 108 1.42 10.15 -4.99
N ASN A 109 1.56 10.73 -6.17
CA ASN A 109 1.97 12.13 -6.35
C ASN A 109 0.96 13.11 -5.72
N SER A 110 -0.33 12.89 -5.94
CA SER A 110 -1.40 13.76 -5.42
C SER A 110 -1.48 13.78 -3.90
N ILE A 111 -1.12 12.68 -3.24
CA ILE A 111 -1.09 12.59 -1.77
C ILE A 111 0.29 12.89 -1.18
N GLY A 112 1.25 13.31 -2.00
CA GLY A 112 2.58 13.77 -1.56
C GLY A 112 3.50 12.65 -1.08
N VAL A 113 3.40 11.45 -1.66
CA VAL A 113 4.37 10.37 -1.42
C VAL A 113 5.57 10.59 -2.33
N THR A 114 6.74 10.84 -1.74
CA THR A 114 7.98 11.19 -2.47
C THR A 114 9.11 10.17 -2.31
N GLY A 115 8.92 9.16 -1.49
CA GLY A 115 9.92 8.11 -1.26
C GLY A 115 9.29 6.81 -0.77
N PHE A 116 10.03 5.71 -0.87
CA PHE A 116 9.55 4.37 -0.54
C PHE A 116 10.50 3.63 0.41
N PRO A 117 9.93 2.87 1.37
CA PRO A 117 8.53 2.88 1.77
C PRO A 117 8.16 4.15 2.54
N THR A 118 6.93 4.64 2.39
CA THR A 118 6.33 5.64 3.28
C THR A 118 5.21 4.96 4.08
N ILE A 119 5.29 5.04 5.39
CA ILE A 119 4.28 4.51 6.31
C ILE A 119 3.48 5.69 6.85
N ARG A 120 2.22 5.80 6.47
CA ARG A 120 1.37 6.94 6.83
C ARG A 120 0.12 6.50 7.58
N TYR A 121 -0.11 7.14 8.71
CA TYR A 121 -1.29 6.97 9.55
C TYR A 121 -2.36 7.98 9.19
N TYR A 122 -3.59 7.53 9.03
CA TYR A 122 -4.76 8.36 8.78
C TYR A 122 -5.80 8.17 9.88
N LYS A 123 -6.27 9.29 10.45
CA LYS A 123 -7.33 9.33 11.45
C LYS A 123 -8.04 10.67 11.42
N ASN A 124 -9.38 10.69 11.43
CA ASN A 124 -10.18 11.91 11.53
C ASN A 124 -9.78 12.98 10.50
N LYS A 125 -9.59 12.59 9.24
CA LYS A 125 -9.16 13.45 8.12
C LYS A 125 -7.76 14.09 8.30
N LYS A 126 -6.97 13.60 9.24
CA LYS A 126 -5.57 13.98 9.44
C LYS A 126 -4.66 12.83 9.07
N SER A 127 -3.43 13.16 8.70
CA SER A 127 -2.41 12.14 8.43
C SER A 127 -1.07 12.53 9.02
N ALA A 128 -0.26 11.51 9.34
CA ALA A 128 1.10 11.68 9.81
C ALA A 128 1.99 10.54 9.33
N ASP A 129 3.19 10.86 8.87
CA ASP A 129 4.18 9.87 8.44
C ASP A 129 4.95 9.32 9.63
N TYR A 130 5.02 7.99 9.70
CA TYR A 130 5.86 7.29 10.66
C TYR A 130 7.31 7.23 10.15
N ARG A 131 8.24 7.69 10.97
CA ARG A 131 9.69 7.72 10.66
C ARG A 131 10.54 7.03 11.72
N GLY A 132 9.91 6.17 12.53
CA GLY A 132 10.59 5.41 13.59
C GLY A 132 11.20 4.11 13.12
N ALA A 133 11.72 3.34 14.06
CA ALA A 133 12.28 2.02 13.79
C ALA A 133 11.22 0.97 13.43
N THR A 134 11.63 -0.08 12.73
CA THR A 134 10.75 -1.18 12.31
C THR A 134 10.45 -2.13 13.48
N ASN A 135 9.78 -1.62 14.50
CA ASN A 135 9.31 -2.41 15.63
C ASN A 135 7.95 -1.94 16.16
N ILE A 136 7.22 -2.84 16.77
CA ILE A 136 5.83 -2.64 17.23
C ILE A 136 5.75 -1.58 18.34
N LYS A 137 6.71 -1.57 19.27
CA LYS A 137 6.72 -0.62 20.39
C LYS A 137 6.77 0.83 19.90
N ASP A 138 7.64 1.12 18.96
CA ASP A 138 7.83 2.48 18.45
C ASP A 138 6.61 2.98 17.68
N ILE A 139 5.99 2.12 16.87
CA ILE A 139 4.80 2.53 16.15
C ILE A 139 3.58 2.70 17.08
N LEU A 140 3.44 1.90 18.12
CA LEU A 140 2.39 2.10 19.14
C LEU A 140 2.58 3.45 19.86
N ASN A 141 3.80 3.82 20.20
CA ASN A 141 4.10 5.14 20.78
C ASN A 141 3.77 6.28 19.81
N PHE A 142 4.08 6.10 18.52
CA PHE A 142 3.71 7.06 17.48
C PHE A 142 2.19 7.23 17.37
N LEU A 143 1.42 6.13 17.36
CA LEU A 143 -0.03 6.17 17.28
C LEU A 143 -0.67 6.93 18.48
N ILE A 144 -0.14 6.74 19.69
CA ILE A 144 -0.59 7.44 20.88
C ILE A 144 -0.36 8.96 20.74
N LYS A 145 0.81 9.37 20.25
CA LYS A 145 1.17 10.79 20.05
C LYS A 145 0.40 11.44 18.90
N SER A 146 -0.04 10.66 17.91
CA SER A 146 -0.73 11.14 16.71
C SER A 146 -2.26 11.06 16.84
N SER A 147 -2.75 10.70 18.00
CA SER A 147 -4.20 10.54 18.25
C SER A 147 -4.86 11.84 18.66
#